data_7aa9926c45df81788539f9539ab67382
#
_entry.id   7aa9926c45df81788539f9539ab67382
#
_cell.length_a   1.000
_cell.length_b   1.000
_cell.length_c   1.000
_cell.angle_alpha   90.00
_cell.angle_beta   90.00
_cell.angle_gamma   90.00
#
_symmetry.space_group_name_H-M   'P 1'
#
loop_
_entity.id
_entity.type
_entity.pdbx_description
1 polymer ?
#
loop_
_entity_poly.entity_id
_entity_poly.type
_entity_poly.pdbx_seq_one_letter_code
_entity_poly.pdbx_strand_id
1 'polypeptide(L)'
;KEGRLDAIRSGLGMKDVHFDAVYTSDLRRTVETAQLFLRNHPNRENLTIEMMPEFREVFFGSLEGKDAGELWGELYKKLQRNFDDLGGRNIQEELNGLKELDPDHLGENFMEFWLRVEQGLLKVINKHRDQNQNILIVSHGITIRNMLHELIPDFQLSELIGNASLNIVEYSDGKFHLKALNQTNHFVLRKEAKEEPYEMLPTK
;
A
#
# COMPACT_ATOMS: atom_id res chain seq x y z
N LYS A 1 15.93 7.38 -5.23
CA LYS A 1 17.06 7.15 -4.27
C LYS A 1 16.59 7.29 -2.83
N GLU A 2 15.82 8.31 -2.49
CA GLU A 2 15.32 8.54 -1.12
C GLU A 2 14.36 7.43 -0.66
N GLY A 3 13.38 7.04 -1.46
CA GLY A 3 12.44 5.97 -1.11
C GLY A 3 13.09 4.62 -0.81
N ARG A 4 14.24 4.31 -1.42
CA ARG A 4 15.02 3.10 -1.09
C ARG A 4 15.59 3.17 0.32
N LEU A 5 16.12 4.33 0.70
CA LEU A 5 16.61 4.56 2.07
C LEU A 5 15.49 4.53 3.09
N ASP A 6 14.32 5.06 2.75
CA ASP A 6 13.15 5.04 3.64
C ASP A 6 12.65 3.60 3.87
N ALA A 7 12.66 2.75 2.83
CA ALA A 7 12.35 1.33 2.99
C ALA A 7 13.32 0.63 3.96
N ILE A 8 14.63 0.91 3.83
CA ILE A 8 15.66 0.36 4.73
C ILE A 8 15.46 0.87 6.16
N ARG A 9 15.21 2.17 6.34
CA ARG A 9 15.01 2.80 7.66
C ARG A 9 13.77 2.24 8.35
N SER A 10 12.69 2.05 7.61
CA SER A 10 11.46 1.44 8.10
C SER A 10 11.70 -0.01 8.53
N GLY A 11 12.38 -0.80 7.70
CA GLY A 11 12.70 -2.20 8.02
C GLY A 11 13.60 -2.37 9.24
N LEU A 12 14.62 -1.52 9.39
CA LEU A 12 15.48 -1.52 10.58
C LEU A 12 14.68 -1.20 11.85
N GLY A 13 13.71 -0.29 11.78
CA GLY A 13 12.82 0.03 12.90
C GLY A 13 11.85 -1.10 13.26
N MET A 14 11.63 -2.05 12.35
CA MET A 14 10.72 -3.18 12.55
C MET A 14 11.44 -4.53 12.80
N LYS A 15 12.74 -4.52 13.00
CA LYS A 15 13.55 -5.73 13.17
C LYS A 15 13.10 -6.66 14.30
N ASP A 16 12.42 -6.12 15.31
CA ASP A 16 11.96 -6.87 16.48
C ASP A 16 10.54 -7.46 16.29
N VAL A 17 9.88 -7.17 15.15
CA VAL A 17 8.58 -7.75 14.78
C VAL A 17 8.82 -9.00 13.95
N HIS A 18 8.37 -10.16 14.41
CA HIS A 18 8.42 -11.38 13.62
C HIS A 18 7.35 -11.34 12.53
N PHE A 19 7.74 -11.49 11.25
CA PHE A 19 6.81 -11.63 10.13
C PHE A 19 6.69 -13.10 9.73
N ASP A 20 5.45 -13.57 9.59
CA ASP A 20 5.13 -14.96 9.21
C ASP A 20 4.94 -15.11 7.70
N ALA A 21 4.51 -14.06 7.02
CA ALA A 21 4.37 -14.02 5.56
C ALA A 21 4.55 -12.61 5.01
N VAL A 22 4.93 -12.54 3.74
CA VAL A 22 5.16 -11.28 3.02
C VAL A 22 4.46 -11.33 1.67
N TYR A 23 3.62 -10.35 1.43
CA TYR A 23 2.91 -10.13 0.17
C TYR A 23 3.28 -8.78 -0.43
N THR A 24 3.36 -8.72 -1.74
CA THR A 24 3.54 -7.46 -2.46
C THR A 24 2.64 -7.42 -3.68
N SER A 25 2.38 -6.23 -4.22
CA SER A 25 2.00 -6.19 -5.63
C SER A 25 3.17 -6.75 -6.47
N ASP A 26 2.90 -7.17 -7.69
CA ASP A 26 3.94 -7.66 -8.61
C ASP A 26 4.67 -6.53 -9.34
N LEU A 27 4.39 -5.26 -9.01
CA LEU A 27 5.10 -4.13 -9.57
C LEU A 27 6.50 -4.03 -8.95
N ARG A 28 7.51 -3.80 -9.81
CA ARG A 28 8.92 -3.75 -9.41
C ARG A 28 9.18 -2.90 -8.17
N ARG A 29 8.51 -1.73 -8.05
CA ARG A 29 8.74 -0.79 -6.94
C ARG A 29 8.34 -1.37 -5.57
N THR A 30 7.26 -2.14 -5.49
CA THR A 30 6.82 -2.77 -4.23
C THR A 30 7.66 -3.98 -3.87
N VAL A 31 8.03 -4.80 -4.85
CA VAL A 31 8.95 -5.93 -4.65
C VAL A 31 10.31 -5.40 -4.14
N GLU A 32 10.86 -4.35 -4.76
CA GLU A 32 12.10 -3.73 -4.32
C GLU A 32 11.97 -3.14 -2.90
N THR A 33 10.85 -2.50 -2.59
CA THR A 33 10.59 -1.98 -1.23
C THR A 33 10.57 -3.11 -0.20
N ALA A 34 9.89 -4.23 -0.46
CA ALA A 34 9.87 -5.38 0.43
C ALA A 34 11.28 -5.98 0.63
N GLN A 35 12.04 -6.13 -0.46
CA GLN A 35 13.44 -6.60 -0.40
C GLN A 35 14.32 -5.72 0.50
N LEU A 36 14.22 -4.40 0.33
CA LEU A 36 14.99 -3.43 1.11
C LEU A 36 14.54 -3.36 2.57
N PHE A 37 13.24 -3.42 2.81
CA PHE A 37 12.66 -3.46 4.15
C PHE A 37 13.15 -4.68 4.94
N LEU A 38 13.18 -5.85 4.30
CA LEU A 38 13.53 -7.11 4.94
C LEU A 38 15.03 -7.44 4.91
N ARG A 39 15.87 -6.68 4.23
CA ARG A 39 17.27 -7.04 3.97
C ARG A 39 18.09 -7.37 5.22
N ASN A 40 17.81 -6.73 6.35
CA ASN A 40 18.49 -6.92 7.64
C ASN A 40 17.55 -7.55 8.68
N HIS A 41 16.41 -8.09 8.25
CA HIS A 41 15.43 -8.64 9.18
C HIS A 41 15.89 -10.01 9.72
N PRO A 42 15.80 -10.26 11.06
CA PRO A 42 16.34 -11.49 11.67
C PRO A 42 15.76 -12.79 11.12
N ASN A 43 14.47 -12.81 10.75
CA ASN A 43 13.83 -14.03 10.22
C ASN A 43 13.72 -14.06 8.69
N ARG A 44 14.47 -13.22 7.97
CA ARG A 44 14.37 -13.08 6.50
C ARG A 44 14.58 -14.39 5.74
N GLU A 45 15.48 -15.27 6.21
CA GLU A 45 15.79 -16.53 5.54
C GLU A 45 14.60 -17.49 5.48
N ASN A 46 13.63 -17.32 6.36
CA ASN A 46 12.40 -18.10 6.39
C ASN A 46 11.26 -17.48 5.57
N LEU A 47 11.50 -16.31 4.93
CA LEU A 47 10.50 -15.57 4.20
C LEU A 47 10.64 -15.74 2.69
N THR A 48 9.52 -15.82 2.03
CA THR A 48 9.39 -15.72 0.56
C THR A 48 8.41 -14.60 0.26
N ILE A 49 8.75 -13.73 -0.67
CA ILE A 49 7.85 -12.66 -1.10
C ILE A 49 6.85 -13.26 -2.11
N GLU A 50 5.59 -13.30 -1.73
CA GLU A 50 4.49 -13.71 -2.59
C GLU A 50 3.94 -12.50 -3.35
N MET A 51 4.09 -12.51 -4.68
CA MET A 51 3.61 -11.43 -5.55
C MET A 51 2.14 -11.62 -5.89
N MET A 52 1.33 -10.61 -5.61
CA MET A 52 -0.11 -10.61 -5.81
C MET A 52 -0.53 -9.42 -6.68
N PRO A 53 -0.90 -9.64 -7.95
CA PRO A 53 -1.42 -8.58 -8.82
C PRO A 53 -2.63 -7.84 -8.23
N GLU A 54 -3.36 -8.49 -7.34
CA GLU A 54 -4.50 -7.94 -6.62
C GLU A 54 -4.14 -6.70 -5.80
N PHE A 55 -2.87 -6.56 -5.37
CA PHE A 55 -2.39 -5.42 -4.59
C PHE A 55 -1.69 -4.34 -5.42
N ARG A 56 -1.80 -4.37 -6.76
CA ARG A 56 -1.33 -3.27 -7.62
C ARG A 56 -2.01 -1.96 -7.28
N GLU A 57 -1.33 -0.85 -7.64
CA GLU A 57 -1.97 0.46 -7.65
C GLU A 57 -3.17 0.48 -8.61
N VAL A 58 -4.06 1.44 -8.42
CA VAL A 58 -5.12 1.73 -9.37
C VAL A 58 -4.51 1.85 -10.77
N PHE A 59 -5.11 1.19 -11.73
CA PHE A 59 -4.70 1.34 -13.12
C PHE A 59 -5.38 2.57 -13.72
N PHE A 60 -4.57 3.54 -14.14
CA PHE A 60 -5.05 4.81 -14.66
C PHE A 60 -5.32 4.79 -16.18
N GLY A 61 -5.15 3.65 -16.84
CA GLY A 61 -5.35 3.54 -18.30
C GLY A 61 -4.37 4.41 -19.08
N SER A 62 -4.88 5.17 -20.06
CA SER A 62 -4.07 6.09 -20.88
C SER A 62 -3.56 7.31 -20.09
N LEU A 63 -4.00 7.49 -18.85
CA LEU A 63 -3.52 8.55 -17.96
C LEU A 63 -2.24 8.18 -17.22
N GLU A 64 -1.76 6.93 -17.34
CA GLU A 64 -0.50 6.50 -16.73
C GLU A 64 0.67 7.39 -17.15
N GLY A 65 1.48 7.79 -16.16
CA GLY A 65 2.66 8.63 -16.39
C GLY A 65 2.38 10.13 -16.55
N LYS A 66 1.13 10.59 -16.52
CA LYS A 66 0.82 12.02 -16.42
C LYS A 66 1.28 12.59 -15.08
N ASP A 67 1.53 13.90 -15.06
CA ASP A 67 1.82 14.59 -13.79
C ASP A 67 0.65 14.44 -12.82
N ALA A 68 0.95 14.00 -11.60
CA ALA A 68 -0.06 13.72 -10.60
C ALA A 68 -0.84 14.99 -10.20
N GLY A 69 -0.15 16.13 -10.08
CA GLY A 69 -0.78 17.40 -9.72
C GLY A 69 -1.78 17.86 -10.77
N GLU A 70 -1.41 17.74 -12.05
CA GLU A 70 -2.29 18.07 -13.18
C GLU A 70 -3.50 17.13 -13.21
N LEU A 71 -3.27 15.82 -13.12
CA LEU A 71 -4.33 14.81 -13.18
C LEU A 71 -5.37 14.98 -12.07
N TRP A 72 -4.91 15.09 -10.83
CA TRP A 72 -5.79 15.31 -9.69
C TRP A 72 -6.49 16.68 -9.74
N GLY A 73 -5.79 17.73 -10.18
CA GLY A 73 -6.37 19.05 -10.38
C GLY A 73 -7.51 19.03 -11.40
N GLU A 74 -7.35 18.33 -12.52
CA GLU A 74 -8.36 18.14 -13.54
C GLU A 74 -9.57 17.36 -13.02
N LEU A 75 -9.31 16.25 -12.28
CA LEU A 75 -10.35 15.45 -11.65
C LEU A 75 -11.20 16.28 -10.68
N TYR A 76 -10.54 17.00 -9.75
CA TYR A 76 -11.27 17.76 -8.72
C TYR A 76 -12.05 18.95 -9.30
N LYS A 77 -11.53 19.55 -10.36
CA LYS A 77 -12.28 20.54 -11.13
C LYS A 77 -13.54 19.94 -11.75
N LYS A 78 -13.43 18.73 -12.33
CA LYS A 78 -14.57 17.98 -12.87
C LYS A 78 -15.60 17.63 -11.79
N LEU A 79 -15.13 17.18 -10.63
CA LEU A 79 -15.98 16.82 -9.49
C LEU A 79 -16.55 18.04 -8.74
N GLN A 80 -16.13 19.26 -9.08
CA GLN A 80 -16.49 20.51 -8.39
C GLN A 80 -16.18 20.45 -6.87
N ARG A 81 -15.04 19.87 -6.51
CA ARG A 81 -14.58 19.68 -5.13
C ARG A 81 -13.22 20.34 -4.88
N ASN A 82 -12.88 20.56 -3.62
CA ASN A 82 -11.57 21.03 -3.23
C ASN A 82 -10.62 19.84 -2.98
N PHE A 83 -9.48 19.82 -3.67
CA PHE A 83 -8.45 18.79 -3.51
C PHE A 83 -7.87 18.74 -2.09
N ASP A 84 -7.78 19.87 -1.41
CA ASP A 84 -7.20 19.98 -0.07
C ASP A 84 -8.15 19.51 1.04
N ASP A 85 -9.43 19.30 0.73
CA ASP A 85 -10.41 18.73 1.67
C ASP A 85 -10.30 17.20 1.72
N LEU A 86 -9.33 16.69 2.47
CA LEU A 86 -9.10 15.25 2.61
C LEU A 86 -10.29 14.53 3.27
N GLY A 87 -10.97 15.18 4.23
CA GLY A 87 -12.13 14.60 4.92
C GLY A 87 -13.37 14.50 4.03
N GLY A 88 -13.49 15.36 3.02
CA GLY A 88 -14.58 15.35 2.04
C GLY A 88 -14.33 14.48 0.82
N ARG A 89 -13.21 13.76 0.76
CA ARG A 89 -12.88 12.90 -0.37
C ARG A 89 -13.82 11.69 -0.46
N ASN A 90 -14.32 11.46 -1.67
CA ASN A 90 -15.12 10.29 -1.99
C ASN A 90 -14.34 9.40 -2.97
N ILE A 91 -13.84 8.28 -2.48
CA ILE A 91 -13.00 7.35 -3.22
C ILE A 91 -13.71 6.79 -4.46
N GLN A 92 -15.01 6.49 -4.35
CA GLN A 92 -15.79 5.96 -5.47
C GLN A 92 -15.93 7.00 -6.58
N GLU A 93 -16.23 8.25 -6.22
CA GLU A 93 -16.30 9.35 -7.17
C GLU A 93 -14.94 9.62 -7.82
N GLU A 94 -13.85 9.59 -7.03
CA GLU A 94 -12.49 9.79 -7.55
C GLU A 94 -12.14 8.74 -8.61
N LEU A 95 -12.27 7.44 -8.30
CA LEU A 95 -11.90 6.39 -9.25
C LEU A 95 -12.82 6.33 -10.47
N ASN A 96 -14.11 6.52 -10.27
CA ASN A 96 -15.06 6.61 -11.39
C ASN A 96 -14.75 7.82 -12.28
N GLY A 97 -14.46 8.96 -11.66
CA GLY A 97 -14.10 10.19 -12.39
C GLY A 97 -12.77 10.08 -13.15
N LEU A 98 -11.77 9.37 -12.60
CA LEU A 98 -10.51 9.07 -13.29
C LEU A 98 -10.74 8.21 -14.54
N LYS A 99 -11.55 7.16 -14.44
CA LYS A 99 -11.93 6.35 -15.60
C LYS A 99 -12.65 7.16 -16.67
N GLU A 100 -13.53 8.11 -16.27
CA GLU A 100 -14.21 9.01 -17.21
C GLU A 100 -13.28 10.05 -17.84
N LEU A 101 -12.19 10.43 -17.17
CA LEU A 101 -11.15 11.32 -17.72
C LEU A 101 -10.21 10.59 -18.68
N ASP A 102 -10.11 9.27 -18.58
CA ASP A 102 -9.30 8.46 -19.47
C ASP A 102 -9.99 8.39 -20.87
N PRO A 103 -9.37 8.93 -21.92
CA PRO A 103 -9.98 8.98 -23.23
C PRO A 103 -10.28 7.61 -23.82
N ASP A 104 -9.54 6.59 -23.41
CA ASP A 104 -9.72 5.21 -23.88
C ASP A 104 -10.55 4.35 -22.90
N HIS A 105 -10.94 4.90 -21.76
CA HIS A 105 -11.70 4.23 -20.69
C HIS A 105 -11.08 2.90 -20.22
N LEU A 106 -9.76 2.77 -20.32
CA LEU A 106 -9.01 1.59 -19.91
C LEU A 106 -8.74 1.54 -18.41
N GLY A 107 -8.77 2.71 -17.74
CA GLY A 107 -8.55 2.82 -16.29
C GLY A 107 -9.57 2.04 -15.48
N GLU A 108 -9.21 1.65 -14.26
CA GLU A 108 -10.13 1.02 -13.32
C GLU A 108 -11.14 2.03 -12.76
N ASN A 109 -12.42 1.68 -12.72
CA ASN A 109 -13.39 2.33 -11.85
C ASN A 109 -13.30 1.74 -10.43
N PHE A 110 -14.08 2.29 -9.49
CA PHE A 110 -14.05 1.83 -8.10
C PHE A 110 -14.40 0.34 -7.97
N MET A 111 -15.43 -0.15 -8.65
CA MET A 111 -15.86 -1.54 -8.54
C MET A 111 -14.83 -2.53 -9.11
N GLU A 112 -14.24 -2.22 -10.25
CA GLU A 112 -13.19 -3.05 -10.86
C GLU A 112 -11.96 -3.12 -9.94
N PHE A 113 -11.55 -1.97 -9.41
CA PHE A 113 -10.46 -1.87 -8.44
C PHE A 113 -10.76 -2.66 -7.16
N TRP A 114 -11.91 -2.40 -6.52
CA TRP A 114 -12.23 -2.99 -5.23
C TRP A 114 -12.41 -4.51 -5.30
N LEU A 115 -13.11 -5.03 -6.31
CA LEU A 115 -13.24 -6.48 -6.51
C LEU A 115 -11.89 -7.19 -6.61
N ARG A 116 -10.92 -6.58 -7.29
CA ARG A 116 -9.56 -7.11 -7.38
C ARG A 116 -8.87 -7.14 -6.03
N VAL A 117 -8.89 -6.01 -5.32
CA VAL A 117 -8.24 -5.87 -4.00
C VAL A 117 -8.89 -6.79 -2.97
N GLU A 118 -10.22 -6.84 -2.92
CA GLU A 118 -10.97 -7.71 -2.01
C GLU A 118 -10.62 -9.18 -2.22
N GLN A 119 -10.51 -9.64 -3.46
CA GLN A 119 -10.07 -11.01 -3.76
C GLN A 119 -8.68 -11.31 -3.18
N GLY A 120 -7.74 -10.36 -3.28
CA GLY A 120 -6.42 -10.48 -2.68
C GLY A 120 -6.48 -10.58 -1.15
N LEU A 121 -7.25 -9.70 -0.52
CA LEU A 121 -7.46 -9.71 0.93
C LEU A 121 -8.09 -11.02 1.41
N LEU A 122 -9.11 -11.53 0.72
CA LEU A 122 -9.74 -12.80 1.06
C LEU A 122 -8.77 -13.98 0.98
N LYS A 123 -7.88 -14.01 -0.02
CA LYS A 123 -6.83 -15.04 -0.11
C LYS A 123 -5.90 -14.99 1.11
N VAL A 124 -5.43 -13.80 1.50
CA VAL A 124 -4.55 -13.62 2.65
C VAL A 124 -5.27 -14.00 3.95
N ILE A 125 -6.48 -13.49 4.17
CA ILE A 125 -7.27 -13.78 5.37
C ILE A 125 -7.54 -15.28 5.50
N ASN A 126 -8.01 -15.95 4.45
CA ASN A 126 -8.32 -17.38 4.49
C ASN A 126 -7.09 -18.25 4.78
N LYS A 127 -5.90 -17.79 4.39
CA LYS A 127 -4.65 -18.50 4.63
C LYS A 127 -4.11 -18.32 6.05
N HIS A 128 -4.36 -17.16 6.68
CA HIS A 128 -3.67 -16.73 7.90
C HIS A 128 -4.58 -16.51 9.11
N ARG A 129 -5.90 -16.41 8.93
CA ARG A 129 -6.82 -16.19 10.04
C ARG A 129 -6.68 -17.29 11.10
N ASP A 130 -6.94 -16.93 12.34
CA ASP A 130 -6.92 -17.82 13.51
C ASP A 130 -5.54 -18.41 13.85
N GLN A 131 -4.44 -17.87 13.30
CA GLN A 131 -3.09 -18.36 13.52
C GLN A 131 -2.21 -17.40 14.33
N ASN A 132 -2.73 -16.25 14.74
CA ASN A 132 -1.98 -15.21 15.46
C ASN A 132 -0.65 -14.83 14.76
N GLN A 133 -0.73 -14.48 13.49
CA GLN A 133 0.39 -14.20 12.61
C GLN A 133 0.50 -12.71 12.27
N ASN A 134 1.75 -12.26 12.06
CA ASN A 134 2.03 -10.93 11.51
C ASN A 134 2.32 -11.03 10.02
N ILE A 135 1.48 -10.40 9.22
CA ILE A 135 1.55 -10.43 7.76
C ILE A 135 2.00 -9.06 7.26
N LEU A 136 3.09 -9.02 6.50
CA LEU A 136 3.54 -7.82 5.82
C LEU A 136 2.93 -7.75 4.41
N ILE A 137 2.20 -6.69 4.12
CA ILE A 137 1.70 -6.39 2.76
C ILE A 137 2.33 -5.08 2.29
N VAL A 138 3.07 -5.13 1.19
CA VAL A 138 3.66 -3.95 0.56
C VAL A 138 2.88 -3.60 -0.70
N SER A 139 2.22 -2.45 -0.67
CA SER A 139 1.33 -1.99 -1.73
C SER A 139 1.56 -0.51 -2.04
N HIS A 140 0.56 0.21 -2.48
CA HIS A 140 0.65 1.57 -3.00
C HIS A 140 -0.27 2.52 -2.23
N GLY A 141 0.02 3.81 -2.30
CA GLY A 141 -0.65 4.81 -1.49
C GLY A 141 -2.17 4.85 -1.67
N ILE A 142 -2.67 4.86 -2.92
CA ILE A 142 -4.10 4.89 -3.19
C ILE A 142 -4.75 3.55 -2.82
N THR A 143 -4.09 2.44 -3.13
CA THR A 143 -4.57 1.10 -2.78
C THR A 143 -4.69 0.91 -1.27
N ILE A 144 -3.67 1.31 -0.49
CA ILE A 144 -3.70 1.25 0.98
C ILE A 144 -4.83 2.14 1.53
N ARG A 145 -4.93 3.38 1.04
CA ARG A 145 -6.00 4.30 1.46
C ARG A 145 -7.38 3.67 1.25
N ASN A 146 -7.61 3.09 0.07
CA ASN A 146 -8.89 2.51 -0.28
C ASN A 146 -9.18 1.24 0.54
N MET A 147 -8.17 0.39 0.78
CA MET A 147 -8.32 -0.75 1.70
C MET A 147 -8.76 -0.29 3.09
N LEU A 148 -8.10 0.73 3.64
CA LEU A 148 -8.45 1.24 4.97
C LEU A 148 -9.87 1.82 4.99
N HIS A 149 -10.26 2.55 3.96
CA HIS A 149 -11.60 3.12 3.85
C HIS A 149 -12.70 2.05 3.83
N GLU A 150 -12.49 0.97 3.07
CA GLU A 150 -13.52 -0.08 2.94
C GLU A 150 -13.52 -1.05 4.15
N LEU A 151 -12.38 -1.24 4.80
CA LEU A 151 -12.25 -2.21 5.89
C LEU A 151 -12.53 -1.62 7.29
N ILE A 152 -12.31 -0.33 7.49
CA ILE A 152 -12.39 0.32 8.79
C ILE A 152 -13.64 1.22 8.83
N PRO A 153 -14.62 0.91 9.70
CA PRO A 153 -15.79 1.76 9.87
C PRO A 153 -15.40 3.20 10.24
N ASP A 154 -16.08 4.18 9.64
CA ASP A 154 -15.89 5.61 9.89
C ASP A 154 -14.45 6.11 9.64
N PHE A 155 -13.67 5.40 8.82
CA PHE A 155 -12.31 5.82 8.48
C PHE A 155 -12.33 7.16 7.76
N GLN A 156 -11.51 8.09 8.26
CA GLN A 156 -11.27 9.38 7.62
C GLN A 156 -9.76 9.56 7.39
N LEU A 157 -9.40 9.88 6.16
CA LEU A 157 -8.02 10.19 5.82
C LEU A 157 -7.70 11.62 6.27
N SER A 158 -6.79 11.77 7.23
CA SER A 158 -6.29 13.07 7.70
C SER A 158 -5.09 13.58 6.91
N GLU A 159 -4.37 12.66 6.26
CA GLU A 159 -3.14 12.96 5.50
C GLU A 159 -2.91 11.90 4.43
N LEU A 160 -2.10 12.22 3.42
CA LEU A 160 -1.71 11.26 2.38
C LEU A 160 -0.80 10.17 2.97
N ILE A 161 -1.00 8.94 2.52
CA ILE A 161 -0.14 7.80 2.91
C ILE A 161 1.29 8.04 2.43
N GLY A 162 2.22 8.13 3.38
CA GLY A 162 3.63 8.39 3.12
C GLY A 162 4.39 7.16 2.60
N ASN A 163 5.49 7.41 1.91
CA ASN A 163 6.37 6.33 1.44
C ASN A 163 6.95 5.54 2.61
N ALA A 164 6.91 4.22 2.49
CA ALA A 164 7.41 3.27 3.50
C ALA A 164 6.81 3.48 4.92
N SER A 165 5.72 4.23 5.06
CA SER A 165 4.97 4.34 6.31
C SER A 165 4.28 3.02 6.65
N LEU A 166 4.04 2.79 7.94
CA LEU A 166 3.30 1.64 8.44
C LEU A 166 1.84 2.00 8.72
N ASN A 167 0.97 1.12 8.26
CA ASN A 167 -0.44 1.12 8.56
C ASN A 167 -0.76 -0.25 9.18
N ILE A 168 -1.07 -0.28 10.48
CA ILE A 168 -1.24 -1.54 11.22
C ILE A 168 -2.72 -1.78 11.41
N VAL A 169 -3.18 -2.92 10.90
CA VAL A 169 -4.57 -3.37 10.99
C VAL A 169 -4.60 -4.75 11.60
N GLU A 170 -5.40 -4.92 12.62
CA GLU A 170 -5.69 -6.21 13.25
C GLU A 170 -6.98 -6.78 12.69
N TYR A 171 -6.96 -8.04 12.32
CA TYR A 171 -8.16 -8.80 11.98
C TYR A 171 -8.49 -9.76 13.11
N SER A 172 -9.60 -9.54 13.79
CA SER A 172 -10.10 -10.39 14.88
C SER A 172 -11.63 -10.41 14.91
N ASP A 173 -12.21 -11.53 15.28
CA ASP A 173 -13.67 -11.71 15.38
C ASP A 173 -14.44 -11.29 14.11
N GLY A 174 -13.84 -11.53 12.93
CA GLY A 174 -14.44 -11.19 11.64
C GLY A 174 -14.42 -9.69 11.29
N LYS A 175 -13.67 -8.87 12.03
CA LYS A 175 -13.59 -7.42 11.86
C LYS A 175 -12.16 -6.94 11.75
N PHE A 176 -12.00 -5.78 11.08
CA PHE A 176 -10.75 -5.07 10.99
C PHE A 176 -10.69 -3.92 12.00
N HIS A 177 -9.57 -3.78 12.68
CA HIS A 177 -9.32 -2.74 13.67
C HIS A 177 -8.03 -2.00 13.33
N LEU A 178 -8.13 -0.70 13.04
CA LEU A 178 -6.97 0.14 12.79
C LEU A 178 -6.20 0.38 14.10
N LYS A 179 -4.94 -0.04 14.14
CA LYS A 179 -4.04 0.14 15.30
C LYS A 179 -3.06 1.29 15.10
N ALA A 180 -2.63 1.52 13.87
CA ALA A 180 -1.77 2.65 13.52
C ALA A 180 -2.00 3.07 12.07
N LEU A 181 -1.92 4.37 11.82
CA LEU A 181 -2.05 4.98 10.51
C LEU A 181 -0.81 5.80 10.21
N ASN A 182 -0.28 5.63 9.00
CA ASN A 182 0.77 6.47 8.40
C ASN A 182 2.00 6.71 9.30
N GLN A 183 2.40 5.69 10.08
CA GLN A 183 3.47 5.82 11.06
C GLN A 183 4.86 5.81 10.42
N THR A 184 5.69 6.77 10.81
CA THR A 184 7.10 6.87 10.41
C THR A 184 8.05 7.03 11.60
N ASN A 185 7.53 7.09 12.83
CA ASN A 185 8.31 7.27 14.06
C ASN A 185 9.22 6.07 14.39
N HIS A 186 8.97 4.90 13.79
CA HIS A 186 9.82 3.71 13.88
C HIS A 186 11.07 3.80 12.98
N PHE A 187 11.15 4.77 12.06
CA PHE A 187 12.29 4.91 11.16
C PHE A 187 13.58 5.17 11.95
N VAL A 188 14.61 4.38 11.69
CA VAL A 188 15.94 4.65 12.26
C VAL A 188 16.58 5.89 11.63
N LEU A 189 17.62 6.42 12.27
CA LEU A 189 18.33 7.58 11.76
C LEU A 189 18.93 7.30 10.36
N ARG A 190 18.90 8.30 9.49
CA ARG A 190 19.37 8.19 8.09
C ARG A 190 20.82 7.67 7.98
N LYS A 191 21.70 8.03 8.94
CA LYS A 191 23.10 7.57 9.00
C LYS A 191 23.25 6.05 9.22
N GLU A 192 22.24 5.39 9.76
CA GLU A 192 22.23 3.95 10.04
C GLU A 192 21.69 3.15 8.84
N ALA A 193 20.94 3.81 7.96
CA ALA A 193 20.37 3.21 6.76
C ALA A 193 21.29 3.44 5.56
N LYS A 194 22.00 2.40 5.12
CA LYS A 194 22.92 2.45 3.98
C LYS A 194 22.46 1.53 2.86
N GLU A 195 22.66 1.95 1.62
CA GLU A 195 22.47 1.09 0.46
C GLU A 195 23.73 0.23 0.26
N GLU A 196 23.80 -0.89 0.97
CA GLU A 196 24.84 -1.90 0.80
C GLU A 196 24.31 -3.06 -0.06
N PRO A 197 25.18 -3.80 -0.77
CA PRO A 197 24.77 -5.02 -1.45
C PRO A 197 24.10 -5.98 -0.49
N TYR A 198 23.05 -6.66 -0.93
CA TYR A 198 22.32 -7.65 -0.16
C TYR A 198 21.81 -8.77 -1.06
N GLU A 199 21.62 -9.93 -0.50
CA GLU A 199 21.02 -11.06 -1.19
C GLU A 199 19.52 -10.88 -1.31
N MET A 200 18.97 -11.17 -2.49
CA MET A 200 17.54 -11.07 -2.74
C MET A 200 16.79 -12.23 -2.10
N LEU A 201 15.64 -11.93 -1.49
CA LEU A 201 14.70 -12.96 -1.05
C LEU A 201 14.03 -13.63 -2.25
N PRO A 202 13.70 -14.94 -2.15
CA PRO A 202 12.91 -15.59 -3.19
C PRO A 202 11.55 -14.93 -3.37
N THR A 203 11.11 -14.88 -4.63
CA THR A 203 9.78 -14.39 -5.03
C THR A 203 9.00 -15.50 -5.73
N LYS A 204 7.69 -15.52 -5.56
CA LYS A 204 6.76 -16.43 -6.24
C LYS A 204 5.44 -15.76 -6.61
#